data_2baca829cbb1c63a4d9a3f537874eba7
#
_entry.id   2baca829cbb1c63a4d9a3f537874eba7
#
_cell.length_a   1.000
_cell.length_b   1.000
_cell.length_c   1.000
_cell.angle_alpha   90.00
_cell.angle_beta   90.00
_cell.angle_gamma   90.00
#
_symmetry.space_group_name_H-M   'P 1'
#
loop_
_entity.id
_entity.type
_entity.pdbx_description
1 polymer ?
#
loop_
_entity_poly.entity_id
_entity_poly.type
_entity_poly.pdbx_seq_one_letter_code
_entity_poly.pdbx_strand_id
1 'polypeptide(L)'
;MLLPLSAAAQYDEPCDSITSIVERVMDKKIKATFNVDFCTSLNGYFTEGDFDGASLKLNRLRLDLKGGISEQFSFRVRQSFNKAYDKNSTENVPNSLEYANIQWHPNPGFKLTVGKQFLTIAGYEALANSMYVREFADFNDNLNFYRLGITGAIKLDQERNHELQLQIANNRGGTDADIYSYGLPAGIEPTKLPFIASVCWSGYFDDKAWNLIYAASVAPVAKGKNLYYLSCGNIYEKGPIFAYLDVMYSREEIDTQQRITSLQSGGLVPVTVQNAEYLSFIAKFEYKFNSKWSAYVKGAYETSGIYKENGIFGAGRYMTNWNAQASVEWVPFEKDKGFKLFAHYLYKGYSLEGPAAFLNAYVPDIQRVSLGAIYAIPVL
;
A
#
# COMPACT_ATOMS: atom_id res chain seq x y z
N MET A 1 16.71 10.55 27.63
CA MET A 1 16.65 11.02 26.23
C MET A 1 15.91 9.96 25.45
N LEU A 2 14.60 10.13 25.30
CA LEU A 2 13.70 9.15 24.68
C LEU A 2 13.60 9.51 23.21
N LEU A 3 14.11 8.62 22.37
CA LEU A 3 13.88 8.71 20.94
C LEU A 3 12.37 8.65 20.68
N PRO A 4 11.79 9.56 19.90
CA PRO A 4 10.41 9.43 19.48
C PRO A 4 10.29 8.13 18.67
N LEU A 5 9.32 7.29 19.02
CA LEU A 5 8.81 6.28 18.12
C LEU A 5 8.14 7.05 16.96
N SER A 6 8.95 7.48 16.01
CA SER A 6 8.46 8.01 14.78
C SER A 6 7.71 6.90 14.09
N ALA A 7 6.51 7.17 13.62
CA ALA A 7 5.85 6.39 12.58
C ALA A 7 6.60 6.57 11.23
N ALA A 8 7.86 7.02 11.31
CA ALA A 8 8.75 7.07 10.19
C ALA A 8 8.72 5.71 9.53
N ALA A 9 8.49 5.75 8.27
CA ALA A 9 8.60 4.64 7.38
C ALA A 9 9.62 3.67 7.94
N GLN A 10 9.19 2.44 8.20
CA GLN A 10 10.12 1.34 8.35
C GLN A 10 10.80 1.13 7.00
N TYR A 11 11.57 2.14 6.58
CA TYR A 11 12.72 1.87 5.77
C TYR A 11 13.57 0.95 6.62
N ASP A 12 13.83 -0.24 6.13
CA ASP A 12 14.66 -1.23 6.77
C ASP A 12 15.86 -0.54 7.41
N GLU A 13 15.77 -0.21 8.71
CA GLU A 13 16.99 0.05 9.45
C GLU A 13 17.86 -1.19 9.33
N PRO A 14 19.15 -1.06 9.10
CA PRO A 14 20.02 -2.22 9.06
C PRO A 14 19.80 -3.03 10.33
N CYS A 15 19.80 -4.33 10.21
CA CYS A 15 19.57 -5.32 11.26
C CYS A 15 20.46 -5.14 12.51
N ASP A 16 21.41 -4.21 12.44
CA ASP A 16 22.46 -3.96 13.43
C ASP A 16 22.01 -3.30 14.73
N SER A 17 20.77 -2.78 14.81
CA SER A 17 20.30 -2.00 15.98
C SER A 17 19.42 -2.78 16.97
N ILE A 18 19.20 -4.10 16.77
CA ILE A 18 18.22 -4.84 17.56
C ILE A 18 18.87 -5.92 18.39
N THR A 19 18.99 -5.67 19.70
CA THR A 19 19.37 -6.68 20.69
C THR A 19 18.13 -7.47 21.08
N SER A 20 18.05 -8.74 20.77
CA SER A 20 16.93 -9.61 21.12
C SER A 20 17.29 -10.62 22.21
N ILE A 21 16.28 -11.09 22.93
CA ILE A 21 16.41 -12.16 23.93
C ILE A 21 16.95 -13.46 23.29
N VAL A 22 16.69 -13.66 22.01
CA VAL A 22 17.18 -14.81 21.22
C VAL A 22 18.71 -14.85 21.14
N GLU A 23 19.39 -13.68 21.14
CA GLU A 23 20.86 -13.63 21.20
C GLU A 23 21.43 -14.26 22.46
N ARG A 24 20.72 -14.13 23.59
CA ARG A 24 21.17 -14.67 24.90
C ARG A 24 20.93 -16.17 25.04
N VAL A 25 19.87 -16.67 24.35
CA VAL A 25 19.43 -18.07 24.54
C VAL A 25 20.15 -19.02 23.60
N MET A 26 20.57 -18.58 22.43
CA MET A 26 21.08 -19.46 21.39
C MET A 26 22.59 -19.42 21.20
N ASP A 27 23.30 -18.53 21.91
CA ASP A 27 24.77 -18.30 21.76
C ASP A 27 25.21 -18.13 20.29
N LYS A 28 24.25 -17.82 19.42
CA LYS A 28 24.42 -17.49 18.02
C LYS A 28 24.16 -16.01 17.84
N LYS A 29 25.01 -15.31 17.11
CA LYS A 29 24.90 -13.88 16.79
C LYS A 29 23.72 -13.54 15.85
N ILE A 30 22.53 -14.12 16.08
CA ILE A 30 21.33 -13.86 15.30
C ILE A 30 20.53 -12.79 16.02
N LYS A 31 20.44 -11.61 15.41
CA LYS A 31 19.57 -10.52 15.86
C LYS A 31 18.20 -10.70 15.22
N ALA A 32 17.15 -10.84 15.99
CA ALA A 32 15.80 -10.96 15.47
C ALA A 32 14.83 -10.04 16.19
N THR A 33 13.82 -9.55 15.47
CA THR A 33 12.63 -8.90 16.05
C THR A 33 11.40 -9.67 15.66
N PHE A 34 10.49 -9.82 16.60
CA PHE A 34 9.19 -10.39 16.37
C PHE A 34 8.13 -9.43 16.89
N ASN A 35 7.29 -8.93 16.03
CA ASN A 35 6.19 -8.01 16.37
C ASN A 35 4.85 -8.65 16.06
N VAL A 36 3.87 -8.40 16.93
CA VAL A 36 2.46 -8.73 16.70
C VAL A 36 1.69 -7.42 16.61
N ASP A 37 1.09 -7.18 15.45
CA ASP A 37 0.22 -6.02 15.24
C ASP A 37 -1.25 -6.44 15.41
N PHE A 38 -1.95 -5.80 16.33
CA PHE A 38 -3.35 -6.01 16.61
C PHE A 38 -4.12 -4.70 16.47
N CYS A 39 -5.24 -4.72 15.72
CA CYS A 39 -6.14 -3.58 15.60
C CYS A 39 -7.59 -4.07 15.53
N THR A 40 -8.43 -3.53 16.39
CA THR A 40 -9.88 -3.82 16.42
C THR A 40 -10.67 -2.52 16.52
N SER A 41 -11.90 -2.53 16.01
CA SER A 41 -12.80 -1.39 16.11
C SER A 41 -14.28 -1.79 16.11
N LEU A 42 -15.08 -0.98 16.79
CA LEU A 42 -16.52 -0.89 16.60
C LEU A 42 -16.78 0.15 15.52
N ASN A 43 -17.53 -0.20 14.49
CA ASN A 43 -17.82 0.65 13.34
C ASN A 43 -19.32 0.84 13.20
N GLY A 44 -19.75 2.08 12.96
CA GLY A 44 -21.06 2.43 12.44
C GLY A 44 -20.93 2.82 10.97
N TYR A 45 -21.78 2.28 10.11
CA TYR A 45 -21.79 2.47 8.67
C TYR A 45 -22.99 3.27 8.24
N PHE A 46 -22.80 4.13 7.26
CA PHE A 46 -23.85 4.96 6.68
C PHE A 46 -23.67 5.00 5.16
N THR A 47 -24.78 4.88 4.44
CA THR A 47 -24.86 5.06 2.97
C THR A 47 -25.82 6.21 2.70
N GLU A 48 -25.38 7.20 1.90
CA GLU A 48 -26.16 8.43 1.59
C GLU A 48 -26.67 9.16 2.85
N GLY A 49 -25.99 8.99 3.99
CA GLY A 49 -26.38 9.56 5.28
C GLY A 49 -27.29 8.67 6.14
N ASP A 50 -27.87 7.62 5.59
CA ASP A 50 -28.71 6.67 6.31
C ASP A 50 -27.86 5.63 7.04
N PHE A 51 -28.24 5.29 8.26
CA PHE A 51 -27.53 4.31 9.08
C PHE A 51 -27.82 2.89 8.62
N ASP A 52 -26.78 2.18 8.14
CA ASP A 52 -26.89 0.80 7.66
C ASP A 52 -26.70 -0.26 8.76
N GLY A 53 -26.04 0.11 9.85
CA GLY A 53 -25.76 -0.80 10.94
C GLY A 53 -24.40 -0.60 11.59
N ALA A 54 -24.09 -1.48 12.55
CA ALA A 54 -22.82 -1.44 13.26
C ALA A 54 -22.19 -2.84 13.37
N SER A 55 -20.86 -2.91 13.43
CA SER A 55 -20.16 -4.17 13.65
C SER A 55 -18.83 -4.00 14.37
N LEU A 56 -18.45 -5.02 15.13
CA LEU A 56 -17.08 -5.18 15.61
C LEU A 56 -16.24 -5.83 14.53
N LYS A 57 -15.04 -5.29 14.27
CA LYS A 57 -14.09 -5.85 13.31
C LYS A 57 -12.71 -6.00 13.91
N LEU A 58 -12.06 -7.12 13.57
CA LEU A 58 -10.62 -7.30 13.70
C LEU A 58 -9.98 -6.76 12.43
N ASN A 59 -9.55 -5.48 12.47
CA ASN A 59 -9.01 -4.79 11.29
C ASN A 59 -7.62 -5.29 10.93
N ARG A 60 -6.84 -5.74 11.93
CA ARG A 60 -5.48 -6.25 11.74
C ARG A 60 -5.13 -7.28 12.79
N LEU A 61 -4.64 -8.40 12.34
CA LEU A 61 -3.83 -9.33 13.10
C LEU A 61 -2.68 -9.75 12.21
N ARG A 62 -1.45 -9.37 12.58
CA ARG A 62 -0.27 -9.56 11.74
C ARG A 62 0.94 -9.92 12.57
N LEU A 63 1.72 -10.89 12.10
CA LEU A 63 3.02 -11.26 12.63
C LEU A 63 4.10 -10.71 11.67
N ASP A 64 5.14 -10.09 12.20
CA ASP A 64 6.30 -9.58 11.44
C ASP A 64 7.58 -10.02 12.14
N LEU A 65 8.29 -10.94 11.52
CA LEU A 65 9.57 -11.49 11.96
C LEU A 65 10.68 -11.00 11.04
N LYS A 66 11.69 -10.36 11.58
CA LYS A 66 12.90 -9.93 10.87
C LYS A 66 14.11 -10.45 11.63
N GLY A 67 15.16 -10.83 10.90
CA GLY A 67 16.38 -11.30 11.54
C GLY A 67 17.62 -11.22 10.66
N GLY A 68 18.78 -11.03 11.29
CA GLY A 68 20.09 -11.18 10.67
C GLY A 68 20.57 -12.62 10.82
N ILE A 69 20.85 -13.31 9.72
CA ILE A 69 21.42 -14.66 9.70
C ILE A 69 22.94 -14.59 9.89
N SER A 70 23.56 -13.56 9.31
CA SER A 70 24.99 -13.26 9.42
C SER A 70 25.20 -11.75 9.18
N GLU A 71 26.45 -11.29 9.15
CA GLU A 71 26.79 -9.91 8.82
C GLU A 71 26.32 -9.49 7.41
N GLN A 72 26.16 -10.46 6.50
CA GLN A 72 25.78 -10.19 5.12
C GLN A 72 24.36 -10.64 4.76
N PHE A 73 23.71 -11.46 5.59
CA PHE A 73 22.40 -12.01 5.27
C PHE A 73 21.37 -11.68 6.34
N SER A 74 20.22 -11.21 5.89
CA SER A 74 19.03 -11.00 6.71
C SER A 74 17.80 -11.59 6.04
N PHE A 75 16.72 -11.71 6.78
CA PHE A 75 15.45 -12.22 6.28
C PHE A 75 14.27 -11.46 6.87
N ARG A 76 13.13 -11.52 6.19
CA ARG A 76 11.86 -11.04 6.70
C ARG A 76 10.74 -11.99 6.33
N VAL A 77 9.89 -12.32 7.31
CA VAL A 77 8.62 -13.03 7.11
C VAL A 77 7.51 -12.23 7.78
N ARG A 78 6.46 -11.88 7.03
CA ARG A 78 5.31 -11.15 7.55
C ARG A 78 4.01 -11.77 7.05
N GLN A 79 3.17 -12.18 7.97
CA GLN A 79 1.88 -12.82 7.72
C GLN A 79 0.75 -11.98 8.29
N SER A 80 -0.25 -11.65 7.47
CA SER A 80 -1.52 -11.03 7.89
C SER A 80 -2.62 -12.09 7.94
N PHE A 81 -3.32 -12.21 9.07
CA PHE A 81 -4.36 -13.24 9.27
C PHE A 81 -5.76 -12.77 8.88
N ASN A 82 -5.96 -11.47 8.70
CA ASN A 82 -7.24 -10.87 8.32
C ASN A 82 -7.40 -10.65 6.80
N LYS A 83 -6.50 -11.21 5.99
CA LYS A 83 -6.60 -11.22 4.52
C LYS A 83 -7.11 -12.55 4.02
N ALA A 84 -7.98 -12.52 3.01
CA ALA A 84 -8.46 -13.72 2.35
C ALA A 84 -7.32 -14.54 1.74
N TYR A 85 -7.49 -15.86 1.74
CA TYR A 85 -6.61 -16.78 1.04
C TYR A 85 -6.99 -16.80 -0.44
N ASP A 86 -6.06 -16.46 -1.32
CA ASP A 86 -6.21 -16.60 -2.76
C ASP A 86 -5.63 -17.94 -3.21
N LYS A 87 -6.51 -18.83 -3.68
CA LYS A 87 -6.11 -20.16 -4.15
C LYS A 87 -5.41 -20.15 -5.51
N ASN A 88 -5.59 -19.08 -6.29
CA ASN A 88 -5.16 -18.98 -7.67
C ASN A 88 -3.88 -18.17 -7.84
N SER A 89 -3.13 -17.97 -6.77
CA SER A 89 -1.85 -17.27 -6.83
C SER A 89 -0.83 -18.09 -7.64
N THR A 90 -0.36 -17.54 -8.76
CA THR A 90 0.75 -18.11 -9.55
C THR A 90 2.05 -18.16 -8.77
N GLU A 91 2.15 -17.47 -7.67
CA GLU A 91 3.30 -17.45 -6.78
C GLU A 91 3.32 -18.68 -5.85
N ASN A 92 2.27 -19.51 -5.88
CA ASN A 92 2.08 -20.66 -5.00
C ASN A 92 2.15 -20.32 -3.50
N VAL A 93 1.86 -19.06 -3.16
CA VAL A 93 1.81 -18.55 -1.77
C VAL A 93 0.60 -17.63 -1.61
N PRO A 94 -0.06 -17.65 -0.43
CA PRO A 94 -1.26 -16.83 -0.22
C PRO A 94 -0.94 -15.33 -0.20
N ASN A 95 -1.91 -14.50 -0.61
CA ASN A 95 -1.81 -13.04 -0.52
C ASN A 95 -1.67 -12.51 0.92
N SER A 96 -2.08 -13.31 1.90
CA SER A 96 -1.91 -13.03 3.33
C SER A 96 -0.45 -13.09 3.78
N LEU A 97 0.44 -13.81 3.07
CA LEU A 97 1.88 -13.74 3.24
C LEU A 97 2.43 -12.50 2.53
N GLU A 98 2.76 -11.46 3.27
CA GLU A 98 3.17 -10.17 2.72
C GLU A 98 4.67 -10.12 2.42
N TYR A 99 5.51 -10.62 3.32
CA TYR A 99 6.95 -10.77 3.11
C TYR A 99 7.37 -12.21 3.37
N ALA A 100 8.22 -12.72 2.50
CA ALA A 100 8.99 -13.94 2.68
C ALA A 100 10.23 -13.81 1.78
N ASN A 101 11.28 -13.18 2.31
CA ASN A 101 12.47 -12.85 1.52
C ASN A 101 13.75 -13.02 2.31
N ILE A 102 14.83 -13.14 1.54
CA ILE A 102 16.21 -13.10 2.01
C ILE A 102 16.86 -11.86 1.39
N GLN A 103 17.67 -11.18 2.18
CA GLN A 103 18.40 -9.99 1.77
C GLN A 103 19.88 -10.26 1.92
N TRP A 104 20.65 -9.93 0.89
CA TRP A 104 22.12 -10.02 0.87
C TRP A 104 22.72 -8.63 0.81
N HIS A 105 23.62 -8.35 1.75
CA HIS A 105 24.30 -7.09 1.92
C HIS A 105 25.82 -7.31 1.78
N PRO A 106 26.39 -7.43 0.56
CA PRO A 106 27.83 -7.67 0.39
C PRO A 106 28.69 -6.51 0.91
N ASN A 107 28.14 -5.31 0.94
CA ASN A 107 28.72 -4.10 1.47
C ASN A 107 27.62 -3.12 1.89
N PRO A 108 27.94 -2.07 2.68
CA PRO A 108 26.94 -1.10 3.14
C PRO A 108 26.25 -0.25 2.07
N GLY A 109 26.75 -0.27 0.84
CA GLY A 109 26.20 0.52 -0.27
C GLY A 109 25.27 -0.27 -1.20
N PHE A 110 25.17 -1.60 -1.03
CA PHE A 110 24.39 -2.46 -1.92
C PHE A 110 23.57 -3.48 -1.13
N LYS A 111 22.33 -3.68 -1.56
CA LYS A 111 21.41 -4.71 -1.03
C LYS A 111 20.72 -5.43 -2.18
N LEU A 112 20.72 -6.75 -2.15
CA LEU A 112 19.91 -7.60 -3.03
C LEU A 112 18.83 -8.30 -2.22
N THR A 113 17.57 -8.13 -2.58
CA THR A 113 16.44 -8.80 -1.96
C THR A 113 15.81 -9.79 -2.93
N VAL A 114 15.60 -11.02 -2.50
CA VAL A 114 14.98 -12.10 -3.29
C VAL A 114 13.85 -12.72 -2.50
N GLY A 115 12.68 -12.88 -3.12
CA GLY A 115 11.50 -13.46 -2.50
C GLY A 115 10.29 -12.54 -2.54
N LYS A 116 9.29 -12.84 -1.69
CA LYS A 116 8.08 -12.03 -1.61
C LYS A 116 8.35 -10.74 -0.87
N GLN A 117 8.06 -9.62 -1.52
CA GLN A 117 8.43 -8.30 -1.08
C GLN A 117 7.46 -7.23 -1.58
N PHE A 118 7.60 -6.02 -1.06
CA PHE A 118 6.80 -4.88 -1.49
C PHE A 118 7.22 -4.42 -2.90
N LEU A 119 6.24 -4.12 -3.75
CA LEU A 119 6.48 -3.51 -5.05
C LEU A 119 6.87 -2.04 -4.91
N THR A 120 7.93 -1.63 -5.59
CA THR A 120 8.40 -0.24 -5.61
C THR A 120 7.61 0.61 -6.62
N ILE A 121 6.28 0.58 -6.51
CA ILE A 121 5.35 1.28 -7.43
C ILE A 121 4.50 2.33 -6.73
N ALA A 122 4.63 2.48 -5.42
CA ALA A 122 3.68 3.22 -4.62
C ALA A 122 4.30 4.43 -3.93
N GLY A 123 3.45 5.40 -3.61
CA GLY A 123 3.77 6.50 -2.71
C GLY A 123 3.84 6.05 -1.24
N TYR A 124 3.93 7.03 -0.37
CA TYR A 124 4.12 6.79 1.05
C TYR A 124 2.93 6.09 1.73
N GLU A 125 1.69 6.40 1.34
CA GLU A 125 0.51 5.78 1.94
C GLU A 125 0.58 4.26 1.89
N ALA A 126 1.02 3.70 0.76
CA ALA A 126 1.14 2.26 0.60
C ALA A 126 2.34 1.65 1.33
N LEU A 127 3.44 2.41 1.49
CA LEU A 127 4.63 2.03 2.25
C LEU A 127 4.39 2.11 3.76
N ALA A 128 3.51 3.00 4.21
CA ALA A 128 3.22 3.19 5.62
C ALA A 128 2.70 1.91 6.27
N ASN A 129 3.02 1.72 7.54
CA ASN A 129 2.43 0.62 8.29
C ASN A 129 0.90 0.78 8.30
N SER A 130 0.21 -0.17 7.68
CA SER A 130 -1.24 -0.18 7.54
C SER A 130 -2.02 -0.16 8.87
N MET A 131 -1.37 -0.31 10.02
CA MET A 131 -1.96 -0.04 11.33
C MET A 131 -2.31 1.43 11.53
N TYR A 132 -1.56 2.33 10.88
CA TYR A 132 -1.73 3.78 10.97
C TYR A 132 -2.46 4.36 9.75
N VAL A 133 -2.70 3.54 8.73
CA VAL A 133 -3.59 3.85 7.60
C VAL A 133 -4.93 3.16 7.86
N ARG A 134 -5.93 3.91 8.32
CA ARG A 134 -7.26 3.36 8.66
C ARG A 134 -8.05 2.95 7.43
N GLU A 135 -7.90 3.73 6.37
CA GLU A 135 -8.49 3.49 5.07
C GLU A 135 -7.52 3.98 4.00
N PHE A 136 -7.32 3.19 2.97
CA PHE A 136 -6.51 3.59 1.81
C PHE A 136 -7.33 4.45 0.85
N ALA A 137 -6.65 5.27 0.04
CA ALA A 137 -7.21 5.81 -1.17
C ALA A 137 -7.55 4.66 -2.14
N ASP A 138 -8.57 4.83 -2.99
CA ASP A 138 -9.05 3.76 -3.85
C ASP A 138 -7.97 3.28 -4.83
N PHE A 139 -7.08 4.16 -5.27
CA PHE A 139 -5.92 3.78 -6.09
C PHE A 139 -5.07 2.73 -5.40
N ASN A 140 -4.72 2.96 -4.14
CA ASN A 140 -3.88 2.05 -3.36
C ASN A 140 -4.64 0.79 -2.89
N ASP A 141 -5.94 0.91 -2.60
CA ASP A 141 -6.76 -0.22 -2.14
C ASP A 141 -6.95 -1.28 -3.24
N ASN A 142 -6.95 -0.86 -4.52
CA ASN A 142 -7.06 -1.74 -5.67
C ASN A 142 -5.73 -2.36 -6.14
N LEU A 143 -4.60 -2.06 -5.46
CA LEU A 143 -3.29 -2.62 -5.80
C LEU A 143 -2.89 -3.76 -4.87
N ASN A 144 -2.32 -4.82 -5.43
CA ASN A 144 -1.64 -5.85 -4.64
C ASN A 144 -0.14 -5.52 -4.59
N PHE A 145 0.32 -5.03 -3.44
CA PHE A 145 1.68 -4.54 -3.25
C PHE A 145 2.73 -5.62 -2.95
N TYR A 146 2.35 -6.86 -2.67
CA TYR A 146 3.31 -7.88 -2.25
C TYR A 146 3.45 -8.95 -3.32
N ARG A 147 4.64 -9.06 -3.92
CA ARG A 147 4.92 -9.96 -5.05
C ARG A 147 6.25 -10.68 -4.85
N LEU A 148 6.37 -11.86 -5.45
CA LEU A 148 7.67 -12.51 -5.63
C LEU A 148 8.49 -11.72 -6.65
N GLY A 149 9.74 -11.43 -6.29
CA GLY A 149 10.61 -10.63 -7.15
C GLY A 149 12.04 -10.57 -6.65
N ILE A 150 12.82 -9.80 -7.39
CA ILE A 150 14.22 -9.50 -7.11
C ILE A 150 14.36 -7.98 -7.13
N THR A 151 14.97 -7.42 -6.10
CA THR A 151 15.27 -5.97 -6.00
C THR A 151 16.74 -5.75 -5.68
N GLY A 152 17.43 -5.01 -6.53
CA GLY A 152 18.74 -4.45 -6.24
C GLY A 152 18.59 -3.01 -5.75
N ALA A 153 19.17 -2.67 -4.61
CA ALA A 153 19.20 -1.32 -4.06
C ALA A 153 20.64 -0.83 -3.91
N ILE A 154 20.92 0.38 -4.38
CA ILE A 154 22.25 1.00 -4.39
C ILE A 154 22.18 2.35 -3.70
N LYS A 155 23.03 2.58 -2.70
CA LYS A 155 23.23 3.90 -2.10
C LYS A 155 24.06 4.77 -3.04
N LEU A 156 23.57 5.98 -3.34
CA LEU A 156 24.15 6.86 -4.33
C LEU A 156 25.19 7.83 -3.77
N ASP A 157 25.17 8.00 -2.44
CA ASP A 157 26.03 8.95 -1.72
C ASP A 157 26.72 8.29 -0.52
N GLN A 158 27.81 8.89 -0.05
CA GLN A 158 28.57 8.38 1.11
C GLN A 158 27.78 8.45 2.40
N GLU A 159 26.91 9.44 2.57
CA GLU A 159 26.03 9.63 3.71
C GLU A 159 24.83 8.68 3.68
N ARG A 160 24.63 7.99 2.54
CA ARG A 160 23.54 7.02 2.31
C ARG A 160 22.14 7.63 2.42
N ASN A 161 22.04 8.92 2.15
CA ASN A 161 20.76 9.61 2.13
C ASN A 161 19.95 9.34 0.86
N HIS A 162 20.63 8.95 -0.23
CA HIS A 162 20.00 8.68 -1.52
C HIS A 162 20.14 7.21 -1.91
N GLU A 163 19.05 6.61 -2.36
CA GLU A 163 19.01 5.22 -2.81
C GLU A 163 18.29 5.09 -4.15
N LEU A 164 18.84 4.27 -5.03
CA LEU A 164 18.21 3.82 -6.26
C LEU A 164 17.89 2.34 -6.14
N GLN A 165 16.65 1.97 -6.41
CA GLN A 165 16.19 0.59 -6.45
C GLN A 165 15.77 0.22 -7.87
N LEU A 166 16.17 -0.97 -8.30
CA LEU A 166 15.70 -1.62 -9.52
C LEU A 166 15.04 -2.92 -9.14
N GLN A 167 13.79 -3.11 -9.56
CA GLN A 167 13.01 -4.29 -9.21
C GLN A 167 12.42 -4.96 -10.44
N ILE A 168 12.47 -6.29 -10.45
CA ILE A 168 11.65 -7.13 -11.33
C ILE A 168 10.85 -8.06 -10.42
N ALA A 169 9.53 -8.06 -10.58
CA ALA A 169 8.64 -8.89 -9.78
C ALA A 169 7.54 -9.49 -10.65
N ASN A 170 6.87 -10.53 -10.15
CA ASN A 170 5.68 -11.02 -10.81
C ASN A 170 4.65 -9.89 -10.92
N ASN A 171 4.11 -9.70 -12.11
CA ASN A 171 2.84 -9.02 -12.26
C ASN A 171 1.73 -10.06 -12.03
N ARG A 172 0.48 -9.70 -12.01
CA ARG A 172 -0.60 -10.67 -11.89
C ARG A 172 -0.36 -11.79 -12.91
N GLY A 173 0.07 -12.94 -12.42
CA GLY A 173 0.21 -14.14 -13.22
C GLY A 173 -1.01 -14.99 -12.96
N GLY A 174 -1.65 -15.50 -13.94
CA GLY A 174 -2.82 -16.33 -13.88
C GLY A 174 -3.43 -16.46 -15.26
N THR A 175 -4.45 -17.26 -15.37
CA THR A 175 -5.29 -17.26 -16.55
C THR A 175 -6.10 -15.97 -16.60
N ASP A 176 -6.56 -15.57 -17.76
CA ASP A 176 -7.33 -14.34 -17.98
C ASP A 176 -8.52 -14.19 -17.05
N ALA A 177 -9.21 -15.29 -16.75
CA ALA A 177 -10.36 -15.34 -15.85
C ALA A 177 -10.03 -15.04 -14.38
N ASP A 178 -8.79 -15.27 -13.96
CA ASP A 178 -8.35 -15.04 -12.58
C ASP A 178 -7.98 -13.58 -12.31
N ILE A 179 -7.74 -12.79 -13.37
CA ILE A 179 -7.26 -11.42 -13.28
C ILE A 179 -8.39 -10.43 -13.56
N TYR A 180 -9.18 -10.71 -14.58
CA TYR A 180 -10.22 -9.81 -15.07
C TYR A 180 -11.60 -10.42 -14.84
N SER A 181 -12.49 -9.69 -14.18
CA SER A 181 -13.85 -10.17 -13.86
C SER A 181 -14.63 -10.65 -15.10
N TYR A 182 -14.31 -10.10 -16.27
CA TYR A 182 -14.98 -10.43 -17.53
C TYR A 182 -14.03 -11.02 -18.58
N GLY A 183 -12.86 -11.52 -18.15
CA GLY A 183 -11.81 -12.03 -19.04
C GLY A 183 -11.11 -10.93 -19.86
N LEU A 184 -10.20 -11.32 -20.72
CA LEU A 184 -9.58 -10.40 -21.67
C LEU A 184 -10.59 -10.02 -22.79
N PRO A 185 -10.51 -8.78 -23.32
CA PRO A 185 -11.32 -8.38 -24.45
C PRO A 185 -11.10 -9.31 -25.67
N ALA A 186 -12.14 -9.49 -26.48
CA ALA A 186 -12.09 -10.38 -27.64
C ALA A 186 -10.92 -10.05 -28.58
N GLY A 187 -10.18 -11.07 -29.00
CA GLY A 187 -9.02 -10.94 -29.88
C GLY A 187 -7.72 -10.51 -29.17
N ILE A 188 -7.72 -10.34 -27.85
CA ILE A 188 -6.51 -10.05 -27.06
C ILE A 188 -6.02 -11.34 -26.41
N GLU A 189 -4.75 -11.68 -26.66
CA GLU A 189 -4.10 -12.86 -26.08
C GLU A 189 -3.39 -12.51 -24.77
N PRO A 190 -3.29 -13.45 -23.82
CA PRO A 190 -2.52 -13.26 -22.57
C PRO A 190 -1.05 -12.96 -22.86
N THR A 191 -0.41 -12.25 -21.94
CA THR A 191 1.05 -12.09 -21.96
C THR A 191 1.75 -13.39 -21.58
N LYS A 192 2.91 -13.67 -22.22
CA LYS A 192 3.81 -14.77 -21.84
C LYS A 192 4.86 -14.34 -20.80
N LEU A 193 4.96 -13.04 -20.52
CA LEU A 193 5.95 -12.44 -19.60
C LEU A 193 5.24 -11.58 -18.56
N PRO A 194 4.55 -12.18 -17.58
CA PRO A 194 3.80 -11.43 -16.58
C PRO A 194 4.73 -10.88 -15.48
N PHE A 195 5.65 -10.00 -15.86
CA PHE A 195 6.55 -9.33 -14.92
C PHE A 195 6.32 -7.82 -14.95
N ILE A 196 6.50 -7.20 -13.78
CA ILE A 196 6.61 -5.76 -13.65
C ILE A 196 8.06 -5.39 -13.41
N ALA A 197 8.55 -4.41 -14.17
CA ALA A 197 9.85 -3.79 -13.95
C ALA A 197 9.64 -2.40 -13.37
N SER A 198 10.39 -2.08 -12.31
CA SER A 198 10.27 -0.81 -11.59
C SER A 198 11.63 -0.21 -11.33
N VAL A 199 11.69 1.12 -11.40
CA VAL A 199 12.78 1.94 -10.88
C VAL A 199 12.22 2.87 -9.81
N CYS A 200 12.91 2.96 -8.69
CA CYS A 200 12.52 3.84 -7.58
C CYS A 200 13.76 4.56 -7.06
N TRP A 201 13.65 5.86 -6.94
CA TRP A 201 14.62 6.67 -6.22
C TRP A 201 14.00 7.18 -4.93
N SER A 202 14.79 7.15 -3.84
CA SER A 202 14.43 7.79 -2.57
C SER A 202 15.56 8.65 -2.06
N GLY A 203 15.22 9.74 -1.38
CA GLY A 203 16.21 10.68 -0.85
C GLY A 203 15.74 11.42 0.39
N TYR A 204 16.66 11.60 1.34
CA TYR A 204 16.47 12.40 2.54
C TYR A 204 17.16 13.75 2.40
N PHE A 205 16.48 14.80 2.92
CA PHE A 205 16.94 16.19 2.90
C PHE A 205 16.63 16.85 4.25
N ASP A 206 17.29 17.99 4.55
CA ASP A 206 17.09 18.80 5.76
C ASP A 206 17.14 17.94 7.04
N ASP A 207 18.30 17.33 7.31
CA ASP A 207 18.52 16.43 8.44
C ASP A 207 17.43 15.33 8.55
N LYS A 208 17.03 14.80 7.40
CA LYS A 208 16.00 13.77 7.23
C LYS A 208 14.56 14.24 7.54
N ALA A 209 14.34 15.53 7.68
CA ALA A 209 12.98 16.06 7.83
C ALA A 209 12.11 15.83 6.60
N TRP A 210 12.72 15.84 5.40
CA TRP A 210 12.07 15.49 4.14
C TRP A 210 12.56 14.13 3.64
N ASN A 211 11.62 13.29 3.24
CA ASN A 211 11.89 12.07 2.50
C ASN A 211 11.06 12.06 1.21
N LEU A 212 11.73 11.91 0.08
CA LEU A 212 11.14 11.85 -1.25
C LEU A 212 11.27 10.42 -1.80
N ILE A 213 10.20 9.92 -2.42
CA ILE A 213 10.16 8.57 -3.01
C ILE A 213 9.45 8.67 -4.35
N TYR A 214 10.19 8.49 -5.43
CA TYR A 214 9.66 8.58 -6.79
C TYR A 214 9.91 7.28 -7.54
N ALA A 215 8.86 6.74 -8.14
CA ALA A 215 8.95 5.48 -8.85
C ALA A 215 8.26 5.52 -10.20
N ALA A 216 8.79 4.74 -11.12
CA ALA A 216 8.19 4.46 -12.42
C ALA A 216 8.24 2.95 -12.68
N SER A 217 7.15 2.42 -13.26
CA SER A 217 7.04 0.98 -13.52
C SER A 217 6.33 0.71 -14.84
N VAL A 218 6.68 -0.42 -15.44
CA VAL A 218 6.04 -0.93 -16.65
C VAL A 218 5.79 -2.44 -16.52
N ALA A 219 4.65 -2.89 -16.98
CA ALA A 219 4.30 -4.31 -17.03
C ALA A 219 3.48 -4.65 -18.28
N PRO A 220 3.81 -5.71 -19.02
CA PRO A 220 2.91 -6.26 -20.03
C PRO A 220 1.71 -6.92 -19.32
N VAL A 221 0.50 -6.50 -19.68
CA VAL A 221 -0.77 -7.01 -19.11
C VAL A 221 -1.48 -7.96 -20.06
N ALA A 222 -1.22 -7.83 -21.36
CA ALA A 222 -1.62 -8.77 -22.39
C ALA A 222 -0.62 -8.69 -23.55
N LYS A 223 -0.74 -9.52 -24.57
CA LYS A 223 0.13 -9.50 -25.76
C LYS A 223 0.01 -8.14 -26.47
N GLY A 224 1.11 -7.37 -26.48
CA GLY A 224 1.16 -6.04 -27.08
C GLY A 224 0.40 -4.97 -26.28
N LYS A 225 0.04 -5.22 -25.03
CA LYS A 225 -0.63 -4.30 -24.12
C LYS A 225 0.15 -4.13 -22.83
N ASN A 226 0.34 -2.90 -22.41
CA ASN A 226 1.15 -2.54 -21.25
C ASN A 226 0.35 -1.74 -20.22
N LEU A 227 0.89 -1.73 -19.03
CA LEU A 227 0.51 -0.94 -17.89
C LEU A 227 1.72 -0.11 -17.46
N TYR A 228 1.48 1.15 -17.15
CA TYR A 228 2.50 2.08 -16.63
C TYR A 228 2.03 2.66 -15.31
N TYR A 229 2.92 2.66 -14.29
CA TYR A 229 2.70 3.38 -13.04
C TYR A 229 3.76 4.46 -12.87
N LEU A 230 3.33 5.63 -12.37
CA LEU A 230 4.18 6.70 -11.89
C LEU A 230 3.73 7.07 -10.48
N SER A 231 4.66 7.27 -9.57
CA SER A 231 4.36 7.72 -8.21
C SER A 231 5.38 8.71 -7.70
N CYS A 232 4.88 9.71 -6.97
CA CYS A 232 5.69 10.73 -6.29
C CYS A 232 5.20 10.81 -4.85
N GLY A 233 5.96 10.29 -3.89
CA GLY A 233 5.69 10.38 -2.46
C GLY A 233 6.61 11.40 -1.81
N ASN A 234 6.02 12.35 -1.06
CA ASN A 234 6.74 13.41 -0.36
C ASN A 234 6.33 13.37 1.10
N ILE A 235 7.29 13.18 1.98
CA ILE A 235 7.07 13.07 3.43
C ILE A 235 7.81 14.19 4.12
N TYR A 236 7.16 14.80 5.08
CA TYR A 236 7.78 15.74 6.01
C TYR A 236 7.54 15.29 7.44
N GLU A 237 8.61 15.15 8.22
CA GLU A 237 8.54 14.83 9.65
C GLU A 237 9.54 15.68 10.42
N LYS A 238 9.04 16.61 11.23
CA LYS A 238 9.88 17.46 12.10
C LYS A 238 9.10 17.87 13.35
N GLY A 239 9.66 17.53 14.51
CA GLY A 239 9.02 17.84 15.79
C GLY A 239 7.66 17.17 15.97
N PRO A 240 6.57 17.95 16.23
CA PRO A 240 5.23 17.38 16.40
C PRO A 240 4.49 17.13 15.09
N ILE A 241 5.05 17.56 13.95
CA ILE A 241 4.41 17.53 12.64
C ILE A 241 4.86 16.32 11.86
N PHE A 242 3.88 15.59 11.31
CA PHE A 242 4.07 14.59 10.28
C PHE A 242 3.09 14.85 9.14
N ALA A 243 3.58 14.92 7.92
CA ALA A 243 2.74 15.13 6.75
C ALA A 243 3.26 14.32 5.56
N TYR A 244 2.38 13.92 4.66
CA TYR A 244 2.77 13.43 3.35
C TYR A 244 1.82 13.90 2.25
N LEU A 245 2.35 13.92 1.03
CA LEU A 245 1.64 14.13 -0.22
C LEU A 245 2.11 13.10 -1.23
N ASP A 246 1.21 12.23 -1.66
CA ASP A 246 1.43 11.29 -2.74
C ASP A 246 0.67 11.70 -3.99
N VAL A 247 1.31 11.56 -5.14
CA VAL A 247 0.68 11.64 -6.46
C VAL A 247 0.89 10.31 -7.14
N MET A 248 -0.21 9.64 -7.49
CA MET A 248 -0.22 8.34 -8.13
C MET A 248 -0.89 8.43 -9.49
N TYR A 249 -0.25 7.93 -10.52
CA TYR A 249 -0.80 7.87 -11.87
C TYR A 249 -0.61 6.48 -12.47
N SER A 250 -1.63 5.95 -13.12
CA SER A 250 -1.49 4.78 -13.97
C SER A 250 -2.15 5.00 -15.34
N ARG A 251 -1.53 4.39 -16.33
CA ARG A 251 -2.07 4.25 -17.67
C ARG A 251 -2.10 2.77 -18.03
N GLU A 252 -3.29 2.25 -18.26
CA GLU A 252 -3.57 0.83 -18.36
C GLU A 252 -4.22 0.51 -19.70
N GLU A 253 -3.49 -0.14 -20.61
CA GLU A 253 -4.07 -0.53 -21.90
C GLU A 253 -5.16 -1.62 -21.77
N ILE A 254 -5.18 -2.32 -20.63
CA ILE A 254 -6.30 -3.13 -20.12
C ILE A 254 -6.54 -2.68 -18.68
N ASP A 255 -7.78 -2.44 -18.28
CA ASP A 255 -8.16 -1.99 -16.95
C ASP A 255 -7.86 -3.06 -15.88
N THR A 256 -6.66 -3.00 -15.30
CA THR A 256 -6.19 -3.94 -14.28
C THR A 256 -6.72 -3.63 -12.89
N GLN A 257 -7.03 -2.37 -12.60
CA GLN A 257 -7.67 -1.94 -11.36
C GLN A 257 -9.17 -2.21 -11.36
N GLN A 258 -9.75 -2.42 -12.53
CA GLN A 258 -11.16 -2.73 -12.77
C GLN A 258 -12.15 -1.68 -12.21
N ARG A 259 -11.70 -0.47 -11.91
CA ARG A 259 -12.55 0.59 -11.35
C ARG A 259 -13.59 1.10 -12.37
N ILE A 260 -13.20 1.27 -13.64
CA ILE A 260 -14.14 1.63 -14.71
C ILE A 260 -14.91 0.39 -15.15
N THR A 261 -14.24 -0.76 -15.25
CA THR A 261 -14.85 -2.04 -15.58
C THR A 261 -16.02 -2.37 -14.63
N SER A 262 -15.87 -2.10 -13.34
CA SER A 262 -16.90 -2.36 -12.32
C SER A 262 -18.11 -1.42 -12.40
N LEU A 263 -18.03 -0.30 -13.12
CA LEU A 263 -19.16 0.62 -13.29
C LEU A 263 -20.23 0.07 -14.25
N GLN A 264 -19.91 -0.99 -15.00
CA GLN A 264 -20.88 -1.58 -15.93
C GLN A 264 -21.99 -2.31 -15.17
N SER A 265 -23.22 -1.82 -15.32
CA SER A 265 -24.42 -2.41 -14.73
C SER A 265 -25.59 -2.37 -15.72
N GLY A 266 -26.54 -3.30 -15.57
CA GLY A 266 -27.85 -3.26 -16.19
C GLY A 266 -27.91 -3.14 -17.72
N GLY A 267 -27.97 -4.26 -18.43
CA GLY A 267 -28.37 -4.32 -19.85
C GLY A 267 -27.24 -4.38 -20.87
N LEU A 268 -26.02 -4.15 -20.50
CA LEU A 268 -24.83 -4.38 -21.33
C LEU A 268 -24.23 -5.77 -21.03
N VAL A 269 -23.70 -6.44 -22.05
CA VAL A 269 -22.80 -7.57 -21.84
C VAL A 269 -21.50 -6.98 -21.28
N PRO A 270 -21.15 -7.24 -20.01
CA PRO A 270 -19.99 -6.61 -19.40
C PRO A 270 -18.70 -7.12 -20.06
N VAL A 271 -17.77 -6.21 -20.28
CA VAL A 271 -16.45 -6.48 -20.87
C VAL A 271 -15.37 -5.77 -20.08
N THR A 272 -14.17 -6.32 -20.06
CA THR A 272 -13.01 -5.62 -19.46
C THR A 272 -12.67 -4.40 -20.31
N VAL A 273 -12.65 -3.23 -19.67
CA VAL A 273 -12.37 -1.95 -20.30
C VAL A 273 -10.91 -1.88 -20.75
N GLN A 274 -10.68 -1.22 -21.88
CA GLN A 274 -9.36 -0.91 -22.41
C GLN A 274 -9.08 0.58 -22.31
N ASN A 275 -7.77 0.93 -22.27
CA ASN A 275 -7.27 2.30 -22.27
C ASN A 275 -7.71 3.10 -21.03
N ALA A 276 -7.75 2.46 -19.88
CA ALA A 276 -8.04 3.13 -18.61
C ALA A 276 -6.87 3.99 -18.13
N GLU A 277 -7.20 5.08 -17.45
CA GLU A 277 -6.23 5.92 -16.71
C GLU A 277 -6.77 6.30 -15.34
N TYR A 278 -5.87 6.38 -14.37
CA TYR A 278 -6.18 6.73 -12.99
C TYR A 278 -5.17 7.74 -12.47
N LEU A 279 -5.67 8.75 -11.79
CA LEU A 279 -4.85 9.76 -11.10
C LEU A 279 -5.37 9.93 -9.69
N SER A 280 -4.46 9.96 -8.72
CA SER A 280 -4.79 10.14 -7.31
C SER A 280 -3.83 11.11 -6.65
N PHE A 281 -4.39 12.08 -5.92
CA PHE A 281 -3.67 12.97 -5.00
C PHE A 281 -4.07 12.59 -3.59
N ILE A 282 -3.11 12.22 -2.74
CA ILE A 282 -3.36 11.75 -1.38
C ILE A 282 -2.53 12.58 -0.42
N ALA A 283 -3.17 13.27 0.52
CA ALA A 283 -2.48 14.09 1.50
C ALA A 283 -2.90 13.72 2.92
N LYS A 284 -1.94 13.68 3.83
CA LYS A 284 -2.17 13.53 5.28
C LYS A 284 -1.39 14.58 6.04
N PHE A 285 -2.01 15.12 7.07
CA PHE A 285 -1.37 15.96 8.07
C PHE A 285 -1.69 15.44 9.46
N GLU A 286 -0.67 15.18 10.26
CA GLU A 286 -0.78 14.70 11.65
C GLU A 286 -0.04 15.65 12.57
N TYR A 287 -0.65 15.95 13.71
CA TYR A 287 -0.04 16.76 14.77
C TYR A 287 -0.06 16.01 16.10
N LYS A 288 1.11 15.91 16.74
CA LYS A 288 1.29 15.33 18.08
C LYS A 288 1.23 16.44 19.11
N PHE A 289 0.08 16.61 19.77
CA PHE A 289 -0.11 17.64 20.81
C PHE A 289 0.83 17.46 22.00
N ASN A 290 1.06 16.20 22.37
CA ASN A 290 1.96 15.78 23.44
C ASN A 290 2.27 14.27 23.31
N SER A 291 2.90 13.69 24.32
CA SER A 291 3.23 12.24 24.31
C SER A 291 2.04 11.29 24.34
N LYS A 292 0.83 11.79 24.67
CA LYS A 292 -0.39 10.98 24.83
C LYS A 292 -1.41 11.20 23.71
N TRP A 293 -1.44 12.38 23.07
CA TRP A 293 -2.47 12.76 22.14
C TRP A 293 -1.91 13.17 20.80
N SER A 294 -2.46 12.62 19.74
CA SER A 294 -2.28 13.08 18.38
C SER A 294 -3.60 13.11 17.62
N ALA A 295 -3.66 13.90 16.57
CA ALA A 295 -4.77 13.91 15.64
C ALA A 295 -4.24 14.03 14.22
N TYR A 296 -4.99 13.48 13.25
CA TYR A 296 -4.70 13.69 11.85
C TYR A 296 -5.95 13.95 11.02
N VAL A 297 -5.73 14.63 9.91
CA VAL A 297 -6.66 14.70 8.79
C VAL A 297 -5.98 14.10 7.57
N LYS A 298 -6.77 13.42 6.73
CA LYS A 298 -6.30 12.86 5.47
C LYS A 298 -7.35 13.08 4.40
N GLY A 299 -6.93 13.39 3.18
CA GLY A 299 -7.80 13.53 2.03
C GLY A 299 -7.20 12.82 0.82
N ALA A 300 -8.07 12.34 -0.06
CA ALA A 300 -7.69 11.91 -1.38
C ALA A 300 -8.68 12.49 -2.41
N TYR A 301 -8.15 12.90 -3.56
CA TYR A 301 -8.90 13.27 -4.75
C TYR A 301 -8.43 12.38 -5.88
N GLU A 302 -9.36 11.66 -6.50
CA GLU A 302 -9.02 10.62 -7.46
C GLU A 302 -9.92 10.71 -8.69
N THR A 303 -9.34 10.43 -9.86
CA THR A 303 -10.07 10.38 -11.11
C THR A 303 -9.85 9.05 -11.81
N SER A 304 -10.90 8.57 -12.47
CA SER A 304 -10.89 7.38 -13.31
C SER A 304 -11.41 7.76 -14.68
N GLY A 305 -10.65 7.45 -15.72
CA GLY A 305 -10.98 7.84 -17.09
C GLY A 305 -10.49 6.85 -18.13
N ILE A 306 -10.88 7.09 -19.37
CA ILE A 306 -10.39 6.40 -20.56
C ILE A 306 -9.64 7.41 -21.40
N TYR A 307 -8.34 7.18 -21.61
CA TYR A 307 -7.48 8.13 -22.33
C TYR A 307 -7.60 8.02 -23.86
N LYS A 308 -8.18 6.93 -24.36
CA LYS A 308 -8.39 6.69 -25.78
C LYS A 308 -9.63 5.84 -25.98
N GLU A 309 -10.56 6.29 -26.82
CA GLU A 309 -11.76 5.53 -27.19
C GLU A 309 -11.43 4.14 -27.72
N ASN A 310 -12.33 3.18 -27.53
CA ASN A 310 -12.17 1.78 -27.94
C ASN A 310 -13.46 1.19 -28.56
N GLY A 311 -14.18 2.00 -29.30
CA GLY A 311 -15.40 1.62 -30.03
C GLY A 311 -16.68 1.57 -29.18
N ILE A 312 -16.63 1.03 -27.96
CA ILE A 312 -17.78 0.99 -27.04
C ILE A 312 -17.70 2.15 -26.04
N PHE A 313 -16.50 2.42 -25.57
CA PHE A 313 -16.25 3.41 -24.52
C PHE A 313 -15.57 4.64 -25.11
N GLY A 314 -16.22 5.80 -24.96
CA GLY A 314 -15.66 7.08 -25.36
C GLY A 314 -14.49 7.49 -24.47
N ALA A 315 -13.56 8.29 -24.98
CA ALA A 315 -12.51 8.90 -24.18
C ALA A 315 -13.08 9.97 -23.24
N GLY A 316 -12.51 10.09 -22.04
CA GLY A 316 -12.92 11.10 -21.08
C GLY A 316 -12.91 10.58 -19.65
N ARG A 317 -13.26 11.45 -18.71
CA ARG A 317 -13.40 11.11 -17.29
C ARG A 317 -14.74 10.41 -17.06
N TYR A 318 -14.69 9.30 -16.34
CA TYR A 318 -15.85 8.46 -16.01
C TYR A 318 -16.30 8.66 -14.57
N MET A 319 -15.34 8.83 -13.65
CA MET A 319 -15.63 8.98 -12.24
C MET A 319 -14.58 9.89 -11.57
N THR A 320 -15.06 10.72 -10.67
CA THR A 320 -14.26 11.42 -9.67
C THR A 320 -14.69 10.94 -8.29
N ASN A 321 -13.74 10.65 -7.42
CA ASN A 321 -14.04 10.31 -6.04
C ASN A 321 -13.16 11.10 -5.07
N TRP A 322 -13.71 11.32 -3.90
CA TRP A 322 -13.00 11.94 -2.79
C TRP A 322 -13.13 11.12 -1.52
N ASN A 323 -12.05 11.13 -0.79
CA ASN A 323 -11.93 10.46 0.48
C ASN A 323 -11.47 11.48 1.52
N ALA A 324 -12.24 11.68 2.58
CA ALA A 324 -11.89 12.55 3.68
C ALA A 324 -11.91 11.77 4.99
N GLN A 325 -10.86 11.91 5.78
CA GLN A 325 -10.70 11.20 7.04
C GLN A 325 -10.21 12.15 8.13
N ALA A 326 -10.67 11.90 9.35
CA ALA A 326 -10.15 12.55 10.56
C ALA A 326 -10.00 11.49 11.66
N SER A 327 -8.94 11.57 12.45
CA SER A 327 -8.73 10.68 13.59
C SER A 327 -8.09 11.40 14.75
N VAL A 328 -8.52 11.02 15.96
CA VAL A 328 -7.85 11.37 17.21
C VAL A 328 -7.34 10.08 17.82
N GLU A 329 -6.09 10.08 18.29
CA GLU A 329 -5.43 8.93 18.92
C GLU A 329 -4.99 9.30 20.34
N TRP A 330 -5.17 8.37 21.25
CA TRP A 330 -4.78 8.49 22.65
C TRP A 330 -3.95 7.31 23.11
N VAL A 331 -2.79 7.60 23.71
CA VAL A 331 -1.88 6.64 24.38
C VAL A 331 -2.15 6.69 25.88
N PRO A 332 -2.98 5.77 26.44
CA PRO A 332 -3.36 5.83 27.86
C PRO A 332 -2.22 5.48 28.82
N PHE A 333 -1.28 4.64 28.38
CA PHE A 333 -0.24 4.07 29.24
C PHE A 333 1.14 4.67 28.90
N GLU A 334 1.80 5.26 29.91
CA GLU A 334 3.11 5.87 29.71
C GLU A 334 4.23 4.85 29.47
N LYS A 335 4.08 3.67 30.09
CA LYS A 335 5.07 2.57 30.00
C LYS A 335 4.86 1.69 28.77
N ASP A 336 3.66 1.71 28.19
CA ASP A 336 3.28 0.91 27.02
C ASP A 336 2.73 1.80 25.93
N LYS A 337 3.64 2.43 25.18
CA LYS A 337 3.30 3.33 24.07
C LYS A 337 2.83 2.59 22.80
N GLY A 338 2.97 1.27 22.75
CA GLY A 338 2.46 0.42 21.68
C GLY A 338 0.95 0.34 21.66
N PHE A 339 0.29 0.55 22.82
CA PHE A 339 -1.17 0.55 22.92
C PHE A 339 -1.75 1.94 22.70
N LYS A 340 -2.73 2.04 21.80
CA LYS A 340 -3.43 3.28 21.48
C LYS A 340 -4.93 3.03 21.35
N LEU A 341 -5.73 3.98 21.81
CA LEU A 341 -7.15 4.09 21.46
C LEU A 341 -7.33 5.15 20.38
N PHE A 342 -8.34 5.00 19.54
CA PHE A 342 -8.66 5.97 18.51
C PHE A 342 -10.16 6.16 18.29
N ALA A 343 -10.52 7.37 17.87
CA ALA A 343 -11.77 7.69 17.21
C ALA A 343 -11.44 8.13 15.79
N HIS A 344 -12.20 7.62 14.81
CA HIS A 344 -11.95 7.87 13.40
C HIS A 344 -13.26 8.08 12.65
N TYR A 345 -13.27 9.05 11.74
CA TYR A 345 -14.34 9.32 10.79
C TYR A 345 -13.81 9.19 9.37
N LEU A 346 -14.60 8.56 8.51
CA LEU A 346 -14.36 8.40 7.08
C LEU A 346 -15.57 8.89 6.31
N TYR A 347 -15.35 9.64 5.25
CA TYR A 347 -16.28 9.94 4.17
C TYR A 347 -15.63 9.58 2.83
N LYS A 348 -16.33 8.82 1.99
CA LYS A 348 -16.00 8.61 0.56
C LYS A 348 -17.19 9.04 -0.27
N GLY A 349 -16.98 10.00 -1.16
CA GLY A 349 -17.97 10.50 -2.11
C GLY A 349 -17.57 10.18 -3.54
N TYR A 350 -18.56 9.96 -4.40
CA TYR A 350 -18.38 9.57 -5.79
C TYR A 350 -19.23 10.43 -6.71
N SER A 351 -18.67 10.85 -7.85
CA SER A 351 -19.38 11.52 -8.92
C SER A 351 -19.11 10.81 -10.23
N LEU A 352 -20.15 10.35 -10.87
CA LEU A 352 -20.09 9.79 -12.24
C LEU A 352 -20.19 10.94 -13.25
N GLU A 353 -19.34 10.89 -14.26
CA GLU A 353 -19.20 11.97 -15.24
C GLU A 353 -19.59 11.50 -16.64
N GLY A 354 -19.92 12.42 -17.52
CA GLY A 354 -20.27 12.35 -18.93
C GLY A 354 -20.37 10.97 -19.57
N PRO A 355 -19.25 10.36 -19.95
CA PRO A 355 -19.25 9.05 -20.59
C PRO A 355 -19.78 7.91 -19.73
N ALA A 356 -19.81 8.05 -18.40
CA ALA A 356 -20.33 7.01 -17.50
C ALA A 356 -21.86 6.92 -17.48
N ALA A 357 -22.57 7.92 -17.98
CA ALA A 357 -24.03 7.97 -17.94
C ALA A 357 -24.70 6.76 -18.63
N PHE A 358 -24.11 6.22 -19.70
CA PHE A 358 -24.65 5.06 -20.41
C PHE A 358 -24.42 3.74 -19.66
N LEU A 359 -23.54 3.71 -18.65
CA LEU A 359 -23.25 2.50 -17.89
C LEU A 359 -24.33 2.17 -16.85
N ASN A 360 -25.27 3.09 -16.60
CA ASN A 360 -26.29 2.99 -15.56
C ASN A 360 -25.75 2.63 -14.19
N ALA A 361 -24.51 3.04 -13.92
CA ALA A 361 -23.86 2.80 -12.65
C ALA A 361 -24.44 3.69 -11.57
N TYR A 362 -24.52 3.15 -10.37
CA TYR A 362 -24.77 3.91 -9.14
C TYR A 362 -23.69 3.56 -8.12
N VAL A 363 -22.99 4.57 -7.63
CA VAL A 363 -21.97 4.44 -6.60
C VAL A 363 -22.35 5.38 -5.46
N PRO A 364 -22.87 4.86 -4.35
CA PRO A 364 -23.34 5.68 -3.24
C PRO A 364 -22.17 6.28 -2.44
N ASP A 365 -22.42 7.43 -1.84
CA ASP A 365 -21.52 7.99 -0.84
C ASP A 365 -21.56 7.14 0.42
N ILE A 366 -20.40 6.88 1.01
CA ILE A 366 -20.28 6.08 2.23
C ILE A 366 -19.60 6.85 3.36
N GLN A 367 -20.07 6.62 4.57
CA GLN A 367 -19.48 7.19 5.77
C GLN A 367 -19.26 6.07 6.81
N ARG A 368 -18.23 6.25 7.62
CA ARG A 368 -17.95 5.33 8.73
C ARG A 368 -17.42 6.08 9.95
N VAL A 369 -18.02 5.81 11.09
CA VAL A 369 -17.52 6.22 12.40
C VAL A 369 -16.92 5.00 13.08
N SER A 370 -15.71 5.10 13.60
CA SER A 370 -15.01 3.98 14.22
C SER A 370 -14.42 4.37 15.57
N LEU A 371 -14.62 3.53 16.57
CA LEU A 371 -13.93 3.59 17.86
C LEU A 371 -13.11 2.32 18.01
N GLY A 372 -11.83 2.41 18.30
CA GLY A 372 -11.02 1.21 18.31
C GLY A 372 -9.73 1.30 19.12
N ALA A 373 -9.03 0.18 19.12
CA ALA A 373 -7.75 0.01 19.78
C ALA A 373 -6.71 -0.57 18.82
N ILE A 374 -5.47 -0.11 18.97
CA ILE A 374 -4.30 -0.65 18.32
C ILE A 374 -3.34 -1.10 19.40
N TYR A 375 -2.71 -2.23 19.17
CA TYR A 375 -1.57 -2.66 19.97
C TYR A 375 -0.46 -3.21 19.06
N ALA A 376 0.66 -2.48 18.99
CA ALA A 376 1.90 -2.97 18.42
C ALA A 376 2.71 -3.63 19.54
N ILE A 377 2.74 -4.95 19.56
CA ILE A 377 3.34 -5.75 20.63
C ILE A 377 4.73 -6.18 20.17
N PRO A 378 5.82 -5.62 20.74
CA PRO A 378 7.14 -6.17 20.53
C PRO A 378 7.27 -7.44 21.40
N VAL A 379 7.41 -8.60 20.74
CA VAL A 379 7.53 -9.90 21.44
C VAL A 379 9.00 -10.22 21.71
N LEU A 380 9.89 -9.82 20.75
CA LEU A 380 11.35 -9.97 20.81
C LEU A 380 12.01 -8.71 20.27
#